data_98e0ededb20a9c5e4e9886c2e315eed6
#
_entry.id   98e0ededb20a9c5e4e9886c2e315eed6
#
_cell.length_a   1.000
_cell.length_b   1.000
_cell.length_c   1.000
_cell.angle_alpha   90.00
_cell.angle_beta   90.00
_cell.angle_gamma   90.00
#
_symmetry.space_group_name_H-M   'P 1'
#
loop_
_entity.id
_entity.type
_entity.pdbx_description
1 polymer ?
#
loop_
_entity_poly.entity_id
_entity_poly.type
_entity_poly.pdbx_seq_one_letter_code
_entity_poly.pdbx_strand_id
1 'polypeptide(L)'
;ILSERMRELGGAAAALERDGTLAGVASRLTALAGRFDDLHDRFEGHISVKVDQLSRVIAPQPKAKAAAETTDDPNVAHTKDITVRFDGKRCIHSRHCVLEAPAVFRAHTPGTWLHPEAASVEHIVHVARNCPSGAITFERHDGGPPEQAPEVNVVRVRENGPYAVAADVAMGDLAFTRATLCRCGR
;
A
#
# COMPACT_ATOMS: atom_id res chain seq x y z
N ILE A 1 26.01 -9.96 -9.16
CA ILE A 1 26.89 -9.32 -10.18
C ILE A 1 27.77 -8.22 -9.56
N LEU A 2 27.21 -7.22 -8.86
CA LEU A 2 28.01 -6.11 -8.31
C LEU A 2 28.84 -6.54 -7.09
N SER A 3 28.24 -7.28 -6.17
CA SER A 3 28.91 -7.84 -4.99
C SER A 3 30.01 -8.85 -5.35
N GLU A 4 29.79 -9.63 -6.39
CA GLU A 4 30.75 -10.59 -6.93
C GLU A 4 31.99 -9.87 -7.47
N ARG A 5 31.80 -8.82 -8.28
CA ARG A 5 32.90 -7.97 -8.74
C ARG A 5 33.66 -7.29 -7.60
N MET A 6 32.96 -6.89 -6.56
CA MET A 6 33.59 -6.32 -5.37
C MET A 6 34.42 -7.34 -4.60
N ARG A 7 33.99 -8.60 -4.55
CA ARG A 7 34.81 -9.71 -3.97
C ARG A 7 36.04 -10.01 -4.80
N GLU A 8 35.94 -10.01 -6.13
CA GLU A 8 37.06 -10.14 -7.04
C GLU A 8 38.10 -9.04 -6.83
N LEU A 9 37.63 -7.78 -6.75
CA LEU A 9 38.49 -6.63 -6.45
C LEU A 9 39.10 -6.72 -5.06
N GLY A 10 38.35 -7.23 -4.08
CA GLY A 10 38.86 -7.53 -2.74
C GLY A 10 39.97 -8.54 -2.71
N GLY A 11 39.84 -9.62 -3.52
CA GLY A 11 40.88 -10.61 -3.70
C GLY A 11 42.15 -10.06 -4.36
N ALA A 12 42.01 -9.23 -5.38
CA ALA A 12 43.11 -8.52 -6.01
C ALA A 12 43.81 -7.54 -5.04
N ALA A 13 43.03 -6.78 -4.27
CA ALA A 13 43.55 -5.87 -3.26
C ALA A 13 44.32 -6.60 -2.14
N ALA A 14 43.84 -7.79 -1.73
CA ALA A 14 44.54 -8.63 -0.72
C ALA A 14 45.93 -9.11 -1.17
N ALA A 15 46.12 -9.27 -2.49
CA ALA A 15 47.43 -9.57 -3.04
C ALA A 15 48.40 -8.38 -2.93
N LEU A 16 47.90 -7.16 -3.17
CA LEU A 16 48.66 -5.92 -3.05
C LEU A 16 48.92 -5.51 -1.59
N GLU A 17 47.99 -5.87 -0.67
CA GLU A 17 48.19 -5.65 0.78
C GLU A 17 49.36 -6.43 1.36
N ARG A 18 49.65 -7.66 0.83
CA ARG A 18 50.80 -8.46 1.24
C ARG A 18 52.13 -7.75 0.97
N ASP A 19 52.15 -6.86 -0.02
CA ASP A 19 53.30 -6.05 -0.36
C ASP A 19 53.32 -4.69 0.41
N GLY A 20 52.35 -4.46 1.30
CA GLY A 20 52.27 -3.23 2.11
C GLY A 20 51.80 -1.99 1.35
N THR A 21 51.36 -2.13 0.10
CA THR A 21 51.03 -1.03 -0.81
C THR A 21 49.61 -0.46 -0.58
N LEU A 22 48.66 -1.26 -0.09
CA LEU A 22 47.28 -0.88 0.05
C LEU A 22 46.66 -1.44 1.34
N ALA A 23 47.27 -1.12 2.49
CA ALA A 23 46.79 -1.63 3.78
C ALA A 23 45.30 -1.27 4.04
N GLY A 24 44.47 -2.28 4.31
CA GLY A 24 43.08 -2.13 4.67
C GLY A 24 42.09 -2.03 3.50
N VAL A 25 42.54 -1.99 2.24
CA VAL A 25 41.64 -1.88 1.09
C VAL A 25 40.85 -3.16 0.86
N ALA A 26 41.48 -4.34 0.99
CA ALA A 26 40.81 -5.64 0.83
C ALA A 26 39.67 -5.83 1.84
N SER A 27 39.92 -5.50 3.11
CA SER A 27 38.93 -5.58 4.18
C SER A 27 37.72 -4.66 3.89
N ARG A 28 37.97 -3.46 3.40
CA ARG A 28 36.92 -2.49 3.07
C ARG A 28 36.08 -2.97 1.87
N LEU A 29 36.70 -3.53 0.83
CA LEU A 29 35.99 -4.07 -0.32
C LEU A 29 35.14 -5.28 0.04
N THR A 30 35.66 -6.18 0.89
CA THR A 30 34.92 -7.34 1.38
C THR A 30 33.72 -6.91 2.23
N ALA A 31 33.90 -5.95 3.14
CA ALA A 31 32.81 -5.38 3.96
C ALA A 31 31.75 -4.70 3.10
N LEU A 32 32.18 -3.98 2.03
CA LEU A 32 31.25 -3.34 1.11
C LEU A 32 30.48 -4.37 0.30
N ALA A 33 31.10 -5.45 -0.17
CA ALA A 33 30.43 -6.55 -0.84
C ALA A 33 29.32 -7.17 0.04
N GLY A 34 29.62 -7.44 1.32
CA GLY A 34 28.63 -7.96 2.26
C GLY A 34 27.43 -7.01 2.47
N ARG A 35 27.69 -5.69 2.49
CA ARG A 35 26.60 -4.71 2.57
C ARG A 35 25.73 -4.67 1.31
N PHE A 36 26.31 -4.90 0.13
CA PHE A 36 25.54 -5.03 -1.10
C PHE A 36 24.70 -6.30 -1.15
N ASP A 37 25.22 -7.42 -0.64
CA ASP A 37 24.46 -8.67 -0.55
C ASP A 37 23.28 -8.51 0.42
N ASP A 38 23.49 -7.96 1.60
CA ASP A 38 22.41 -7.68 2.58
C ASP A 38 21.34 -6.73 1.98
N LEU A 39 21.76 -5.70 1.25
CA LEU A 39 20.84 -4.80 0.57
C LEU A 39 20.08 -5.52 -0.54
N HIS A 40 20.75 -6.36 -1.32
CA HIS A 40 20.15 -7.15 -2.38
C HIS A 40 19.10 -8.11 -1.82
N ASP A 41 19.43 -8.87 -0.78
CA ASP A 41 18.52 -9.83 -0.14
C ASP A 41 17.27 -9.12 0.45
N ARG A 42 17.48 -7.97 1.07
CA ARG A 42 16.37 -7.14 1.57
C ARG A 42 15.49 -6.60 0.44
N PHE A 43 16.08 -6.21 -0.67
CA PHE A 43 15.37 -5.72 -1.84
C PHE A 43 14.59 -6.83 -2.55
N GLU A 44 15.21 -7.99 -2.77
CA GLU A 44 14.57 -9.18 -3.33
C GLU A 44 13.42 -9.69 -2.43
N GLY A 45 13.62 -9.74 -1.13
CA GLY A 45 12.57 -10.08 -0.17
C GLY A 45 11.39 -9.09 -0.25
N HIS A 46 11.67 -7.80 -0.39
CA HIS A 46 10.65 -6.77 -0.53
C HIS A 46 9.89 -6.86 -1.86
N ILE A 47 10.60 -7.13 -2.96
CA ILE A 47 10.00 -7.37 -4.28
C ILE A 47 9.15 -8.64 -4.27
N SER A 48 9.66 -9.73 -3.69
CA SER A 48 8.96 -11.02 -3.63
C SER A 48 7.61 -10.87 -2.91
N VAL A 49 7.58 -10.18 -1.77
CA VAL A 49 6.33 -9.87 -1.05
C VAL A 49 5.39 -9.02 -1.90
N LYS A 50 5.91 -8.04 -2.63
CA LYS A 50 5.13 -7.19 -3.53
C LYS A 50 4.60 -7.96 -4.74
N VAL A 51 5.40 -8.83 -5.32
CA VAL A 51 4.99 -9.70 -6.44
C VAL A 51 3.93 -10.69 -5.98
N ASP A 52 4.05 -11.30 -4.81
CA ASP A 52 3.02 -12.17 -4.23
C ASP A 52 1.71 -11.42 -3.97
N GLN A 53 1.79 -10.20 -3.47
CA GLN A 53 0.62 -9.34 -3.30
C GLN A 53 -0.04 -9.00 -4.63
N LEU A 54 0.76 -8.64 -5.66
CA LEU A 54 0.27 -8.38 -7.01
C LEU A 54 -0.34 -9.63 -7.65
N SER A 55 0.29 -10.79 -7.49
CA SER A 55 -0.20 -12.07 -8.02
C SER A 55 -1.56 -12.45 -7.42
N ARG A 56 -1.79 -12.16 -6.14
CA ARG A 56 -3.10 -12.36 -5.48
C ARG A 56 -4.16 -11.40 -6.02
N VAL A 57 -3.77 -10.19 -6.42
CA VAL A 57 -4.66 -9.17 -7.01
C VAL A 57 -5.00 -9.49 -8.48
N ILE A 58 -4.01 -10.03 -9.24
CA ILE A 58 -4.14 -10.36 -10.66
C ILE A 58 -4.77 -11.76 -10.86
N ALA A 59 -4.72 -12.63 -9.85
CA ALA A 59 -5.39 -13.94 -9.92
C ALA A 59 -6.87 -13.74 -10.31
N PRO A 60 -7.44 -14.57 -11.23
CA PRO A 60 -8.83 -14.47 -11.58
C PRO A 60 -9.68 -14.55 -10.33
N GLN A 61 -10.24 -13.42 -9.91
CA GLN A 61 -11.15 -13.36 -8.76
C GLN A 61 -12.34 -14.26 -9.08
N PRO A 62 -12.80 -15.12 -8.16
CA PRO A 62 -14.01 -15.87 -8.37
C PRO A 62 -15.12 -14.87 -8.71
N LYS A 63 -15.79 -15.06 -9.85
CA LYS A 63 -16.90 -14.21 -10.29
C LYS A 63 -17.92 -14.18 -9.15
N ALA A 64 -17.96 -13.09 -8.41
CA ALA A 64 -18.98 -12.87 -7.40
C ALA A 64 -20.34 -12.79 -8.12
N LYS A 65 -21.13 -13.82 -7.94
CA LYS A 65 -22.49 -13.96 -8.49
C LYS A 65 -23.47 -13.30 -7.51
N ALA A 66 -23.41 -11.99 -7.36
CA ALA A 66 -24.51 -11.24 -6.74
C ALA A 66 -24.56 -9.87 -7.43
N ALA A 67 -25.71 -9.55 -8.01
CA ALA A 67 -25.99 -8.21 -8.52
C ALA A 67 -25.88 -7.23 -7.34
N ALA A 68 -25.15 -6.11 -7.53
CA ALA A 68 -25.17 -5.02 -6.58
C ALA A 68 -26.60 -4.45 -6.55
N GLU A 69 -27.17 -4.29 -5.37
CA GLU A 69 -28.40 -3.53 -5.22
C GLU A 69 -28.04 -2.05 -5.47
N THR A 70 -28.63 -1.47 -6.51
CA THR A 70 -28.42 -0.05 -6.84
C THR A 70 -29.18 0.80 -5.83
N THR A 71 -28.46 1.66 -5.11
CA THR A 71 -29.04 2.74 -4.34
C THR A 71 -29.21 3.97 -5.22
N ASP A 72 -30.10 4.89 -4.84
CA ASP A 72 -30.26 6.19 -5.53
C ASP A 72 -29.01 7.08 -5.36
N ASP A 73 -28.10 6.77 -4.41
CA ASP A 73 -26.85 7.48 -4.20
C ASP A 73 -25.71 6.82 -5.01
N PRO A 74 -25.15 7.49 -6.04
CA PRO A 74 -24.06 6.96 -6.85
C PRO A 74 -22.76 6.73 -6.06
N ASN A 75 -22.67 7.22 -4.84
CA ASN A 75 -21.51 7.08 -3.96
C ASN A 75 -21.68 5.94 -2.94
N VAL A 76 -22.74 5.17 -3.04
CA VAL A 76 -23.02 4.02 -2.18
C VAL A 76 -23.32 2.81 -3.06
N ALA A 77 -22.64 1.71 -2.82
CA ALA A 77 -22.92 0.45 -3.51
C ALA A 77 -22.92 -0.71 -2.51
N HIS A 78 -23.84 -1.65 -2.70
CA HIS A 78 -24.01 -2.80 -1.82
C HIS A 78 -23.84 -4.11 -2.57
N THR A 79 -23.34 -5.08 -1.86
CA THR A 79 -23.57 -6.52 -2.14
C THR A 79 -24.18 -7.13 -0.88
N LYS A 80 -24.52 -8.42 -0.95
CA LYS A 80 -24.98 -9.14 0.25
C LYS A 80 -23.95 -9.15 1.39
N ASP A 81 -22.66 -9.00 1.07
CA ASP A 81 -21.54 -9.21 2.00
C ASP A 81 -20.86 -7.90 2.43
N ILE A 82 -21.03 -6.81 1.67
CA ILE A 82 -20.37 -5.54 1.96
C ILE A 82 -21.15 -4.35 1.38
N THR A 83 -21.17 -3.26 2.12
CA THR A 83 -21.55 -1.93 1.65
C THR A 83 -20.29 -1.05 1.53
N VAL A 84 -20.10 -0.39 0.42
CA VAL A 84 -19.01 0.56 0.17
C VAL A 84 -19.58 1.96 0.01
N ARG A 85 -18.99 2.94 0.69
CA ARG A 85 -19.39 4.34 0.64
C ARG A 85 -18.21 5.21 0.25
N PHE A 86 -18.47 6.24 -0.53
CA PHE A 86 -17.48 7.24 -0.93
C PHE A 86 -17.92 8.65 -0.54
N ASP A 87 -17.07 9.35 0.19
CA ASP A 87 -17.23 10.76 0.49
C ASP A 87 -16.26 11.60 -0.37
N GLY A 88 -16.78 12.20 -1.44
CA GLY A 88 -16.00 13.03 -2.35
C GLY A 88 -15.38 14.26 -1.70
N LYS A 89 -15.96 14.79 -0.61
CA LYS A 89 -15.42 15.95 0.13
C LYS A 89 -14.12 15.62 0.87
N ARG A 90 -13.94 14.35 1.24
CA ARG A 90 -12.74 13.85 1.91
C ARG A 90 -11.68 13.36 0.93
N CYS A 91 -12.02 13.18 -0.34
CA CYS A 91 -11.11 12.60 -1.32
C CYS A 91 -9.97 13.55 -1.67
N ILE A 92 -8.73 13.08 -1.45
CA ILE A 92 -7.50 13.80 -1.81
C ILE A 92 -6.88 13.30 -3.12
N HIS A 93 -7.63 12.50 -3.88
CA HIS A 93 -7.20 11.91 -5.15
C HIS A 93 -5.87 11.12 -5.06
N SER A 94 -5.65 10.39 -3.96
CA SER A 94 -4.46 9.54 -3.77
C SER A 94 -4.36 8.39 -4.78
N ARG A 95 -5.45 8.07 -5.48
CA ARG A 95 -5.59 7.08 -6.56
C ARG A 95 -5.39 5.62 -6.14
N HIS A 96 -5.19 5.30 -4.87
CA HIS A 96 -5.06 3.90 -4.42
C HIS A 96 -6.24 3.04 -4.89
N CYS A 97 -7.47 3.51 -4.74
CA CYS A 97 -8.68 2.76 -5.12
C CYS A 97 -8.70 2.38 -6.61
N VAL A 98 -8.48 3.34 -7.50
CA VAL A 98 -8.55 3.11 -8.95
C VAL A 98 -7.33 2.38 -9.51
N LEU A 99 -6.20 2.38 -8.80
CA LEU A 99 -4.99 1.66 -9.20
C LEU A 99 -4.98 0.23 -8.66
N GLU A 100 -5.44 0.02 -7.42
CA GLU A 100 -5.42 -1.29 -6.76
C GLU A 100 -6.66 -2.14 -7.11
N ALA A 101 -7.82 -1.51 -7.35
CA ALA A 101 -9.05 -2.22 -7.72
C ALA A 101 -9.82 -1.50 -8.85
N PRO A 102 -9.25 -1.41 -10.08
CA PRO A 102 -9.88 -0.69 -11.19
C PRO A 102 -11.21 -1.30 -11.67
N ALA A 103 -11.46 -2.56 -11.37
CA ALA A 103 -12.74 -3.20 -11.67
C ALA A 103 -13.86 -2.78 -10.71
N VAL A 104 -13.50 -2.45 -9.45
CA VAL A 104 -14.42 -2.01 -8.40
C VAL A 104 -14.64 -0.50 -8.47
N PHE A 105 -13.56 0.28 -8.64
CA PHE A 105 -13.58 1.76 -8.64
C PHE A 105 -13.31 2.28 -10.06
N ARG A 106 -14.35 2.44 -10.84
CA ARG A 106 -14.27 2.82 -12.26
C ARG A 106 -14.35 4.34 -12.41
N ALA A 107 -13.21 5.03 -12.24
CA ALA A 107 -13.14 6.47 -12.47
C ALA A 107 -13.41 6.83 -13.93
N HIS A 108 -14.05 7.98 -14.16
CA HIS A 108 -14.34 8.56 -15.47
C HIS A 108 -15.23 7.69 -16.39
N THR A 109 -16.03 6.79 -15.84
CA THR A 109 -17.04 6.05 -16.59
C THR A 109 -18.41 6.71 -16.44
N PRO A 110 -19.25 6.75 -17.49
CA PRO A 110 -20.64 7.16 -17.35
C PRO A 110 -21.41 6.18 -16.45
N GLY A 111 -22.27 6.70 -15.60
CA GLY A 111 -23.11 5.89 -14.71
C GLY A 111 -22.44 5.54 -13.38
N THR A 112 -22.78 4.37 -12.85
CA THR A 112 -22.27 3.89 -11.56
C THR A 112 -20.77 3.61 -11.64
N TRP A 113 -20.01 4.14 -10.72
CA TRP A 113 -18.56 3.99 -10.67
C TRP A 113 -18.07 3.03 -9.59
N LEU A 114 -18.93 2.64 -8.64
CA LEU A 114 -18.66 1.67 -7.58
C LEU A 114 -19.26 0.30 -7.96
N HIS A 115 -18.42 -0.71 -8.04
CA HIS A 115 -18.78 -2.07 -8.43
C HIS A 115 -18.22 -3.11 -7.43
N PRO A 116 -18.75 -3.17 -6.19
CA PRO A 116 -18.21 -4.07 -5.17
C PRO A 116 -18.37 -5.55 -5.52
N GLU A 117 -19.26 -5.88 -6.44
CA GLU A 117 -19.43 -7.25 -6.98
C GLU A 117 -18.22 -7.74 -7.81
N ALA A 118 -17.33 -6.82 -8.21
CA ALA A 118 -16.20 -7.14 -9.09
C ALA A 118 -14.96 -7.67 -8.35
N ALA A 119 -14.97 -7.74 -7.01
CA ALA A 119 -13.86 -8.25 -6.22
C ALA A 119 -14.34 -8.96 -4.94
N SER A 120 -13.41 -9.64 -4.24
CA SER A 120 -13.70 -10.22 -2.93
C SER A 120 -13.82 -9.13 -1.85
N VAL A 121 -14.57 -9.42 -0.79
CA VAL A 121 -14.76 -8.52 0.35
C VAL A 121 -13.41 -8.13 0.95
N GLU A 122 -12.50 -9.09 1.12
CA GLU A 122 -11.17 -8.86 1.68
C GLU A 122 -10.36 -7.89 0.84
N HIS A 123 -10.44 -8.00 -0.50
CA HIS A 123 -9.73 -7.08 -1.39
C HIS A 123 -10.30 -5.66 -1.30
N ILE A 124 -11.62 -5.53 -1.27
CA ILE A 124 -12.29 -4.23 -1.13
C ILE A 124 -11.91 -3.58 0.21
N VAL A 125 -11.95 -4.35 1.30
CA VAL A 125 -11.54 -3.91 2.65
C VAL A 125 -10.09 -3.44 2.66
N HIS A 126 -9.18 -4.20 2.03
CA HIS A 126 -7.78 -3.81 1.91
C HIS A 126 -7.63 -2.46 1.19
N VAL A 127 -8.26 -2.31 0.03
CA VAL A 127 -8.19 -1.08 -0.76
C VAL A 127 -8.83 0.11 -0.03
N ALA A 128 -9.97 -0.11 0.62
CA ALA A 128 -10.63 0.92 1.40
C ALA A 128 -9.73 1.39 2.56
N ARG A 129 -9.07 0.47 3.28
CA ARG A 129 -8.12 0.81 4.35
C ARG A 129 -6.89 1.57 3.85
N ASN A 130 -6.48 1.39 2.59
CA ASN A 130 -5.38 2.12 1.96
C ASN A 130 -5.76 3.54 1.55
N CYS A 131 -7.06 3.91 1.59
CA CYS A 131 -7.49 5.28 1.34
C CYS A 131 -7.05 6.19 2.50
N PRO A 132 -6.05 7.07 2.32
CA PRO A 132 -5.42 7.77 3.44
C PRO A 132 -6.32 8.80 4.11
N SER A 133 -7.31 9.33 3.39
CA SER A 133 -8.25 10.32 3.90
C SER A 133 -9.51 9.70 4.53
N GLY A 134 -9.69 8.37 4.36
CA GLY A 134 -10.94 7.72 4.73
C GLY A 134 -12.14 8.16 3.89
N ALA A 135 -11.90 8.65 2.66
CA ALA A 135 -12.97 8.97 1.73
C ALA A 135 -13.75 7.73 1.29
N ILE A 136 -13.11 6.55 1.29
CA ILE A 136 -13.75 5.26 1.07
C ILE A 136 -13.88 4.58 2.42
N THR A 137 -15.11 4.24 2.79
CA THR A 137 -15.46 3.48 3.98
C THR A 137 -16.25 2.24 3.61
N PHE A 138 -16.31 1.28 4.49
CA PHE A 138 -17.03 0.03 4.25
C PHE A 138 -17.77 -0.44 5.50
N GLU A 139 -18.82 -1.23 5.26
CA GLU A 139 -19.56 -1.96 6.29
C GLU A 139 -19.68 -3.41 5.84
N ARG A 140 -19.20 -4.34 6.64
CA ARG A 140 -19.24 -5.78 6.34
C ARG A 140 -20.54 -6.40 6.86
N HIS A 141 -21.11 -7.29 6.05
CA HIS A 141 -22.31 -8.07 6.37
C HIS A 141 -22.03 -9.58 6.41
N ASP A 142 -20.79 -9.98 6.07
CA ASP A 142 -20.32 -11.36 6.04
C ASP A 142 -19.80 -11.88 7.40
N GLY A 143 -19.96 -11.10 8.47
CA GLY A 143 -19.49 -11.44 9.80
C GLY A 143 -17.99 -11.18 10.05
N GLY A 144 -17.28 -10.66 9.07
CA GLY A 144 -15.88 -10.24 9.23
C GLY A 144 -15.74 -8.98 10.10
N PRO A 145 -14.50 -8.62 10.50
CA PRO A 145 -14.27 -7.49 11.39
C PRO A 145 -14.70 -6.17 10.72
N PRO A 146 -15.39 -5.28 11.46
CA PRO A 146 -15.80 -3.97 10.96
C PRO A 146 -14.60 -3.06 10.67
N GLU A 147 -14.87 -1.91 10.12
CA GLU A 147 -13.85 -0.87 9.98
C GLU A 147 -13.46 -0.35 11.38
N GLN A 148 -12.17 -0.47 11.70
CA GLN A 148 -11.61 -0.07 12.99
C GLN A 148 -10.33 0.74 12.79
N ALA A 149 -10.03 1.62 13.72
CA ALA A 149 -8.74 2.25 13.84
C ALA A 149 -7.66 1.18 14.14
N PRO A 150 -6.41 1.39 13.72
CA PRO A 150 -5.31 0.50 14.08
C PRO A 150 -5.05 0.57 15.59
N GLU A 151 -4.53 -0.52 16.18
CA GLU A 151 -4.16 -0.59 17.60
C GLU A 151 -3.14 0.50 18.00
N VAL A 152 -2.28 0.89 17.07
CA VAL A 152 -1.29 1.95 17.25
C VAL A 152 -1.62 3.08 16.29
N ASN A 153 -1.74 4.29 16.83
CA ASN A 153 -1.95 5.49 16.04
C ASN A 153 -0.77 5.74 15.10
N VAL A 154 -1.05 5.91 13.82
CA VAL A 154 -0.04 6.09 12.78
C VAL A 154 -0.22 7.45 12.12
N VAL A 155 0.84 8.24 12.11
CA VAL A 155 0.93 9.47 11.32
C VAL A 155 2.00 9.29 10.25
N ARG A 156 1.61 9.41 8.98
CA ARG A 156 2.52 9.33 7.83
C ARG A 156 2.66 10.71 7.21
N VAL A 157 3.90 11.18 7.15
CA VAL A 157 4.25 12.40 6.40
C VAL A 157 4.40 12.03 4.94
N ARG A 158 3.55 12.56 4.09
CA ARG A 158 3.63 12.33 2.64
C ARG A 158 4.49 13.42 1.99
N GLU A 159 5.38 13.01 1.10
CA GLU A 159 6.17 13.97 0.34
C GLU A 159 5.24 14.85 -0.51
N ASN A 160 5.41 16.17 -0.41
CA ASN A 160 4.58 17.17 -1.09
C ASN A 160 3.06 16.98 -0.89
N GLY A 161 2.64 16.38 0.24
CA GLY A 161 1.26 16.03 0.53
C GLY A 161 0.88 16.30 2.00
N PRO A 162 -0.33 15.91 2.38
CA PRO A 162 -0.85 16.08 3.74
C PRO A 162 -0.18 15.12 4.74
N TYR A 163 -0.43 15.34 6.02
CA TYR A 163 -0.28 14.30 7.03
C TYR A 163 -1.43 13.30 6.87
N ALA A 164 -1.13 12.02 6.69
CA ALA A 164 -2.12 10.96 6.71
C ALA A 164 -2.13 10.30 8.10
N VAL A 165 -3.27 10.35 8.75
CA VAL A 165 -3.49 9.82 10.10
C VAL A 165 -4.37 8.59 10.01
N ALA A 166 -3.93 7.48 10.60
CA ALA A 166 -4.75 6.31 10.87
C ALA A 166 -4.79 6.13 12.40
N ALA A 167 -5.94 6.37 12.99
CA ALA A 167 -6.15 6.42 14.43
C ALA A 167 -7.65 6.46 14.71
N ASP A 168 -8.01 6.35 15.97
CA ASP A 168 -9.33 6.77 16.43
C ASP A 168 -9.31 8.30 16.58
N VAL A 169 -9.84 8.98 15.55
CA VAL A 169 -9.78 10.46 15.44
C VAL A 169 -11.14 11.04 15.75
N ALA A 170 -11.20 11.89 16.76
CA ALA A 170 -12.39 12.68 17.09
C ALA A 170 -12.16 14.17 16.79
N MET A 171 -13.09 14.80 16.08
CA MET A 171 -13.08 16.23 15.78
C MET A 171 -14.50 16.79 15.98
N GLY A 172 -14.75 17.40 17.12
CA GLY A 172 -16.11 17.78 17.53
C GLY A 172 -16.98 16.53 17.62
N ASP A 173 -18.12 16.54 16.95
CA ASP A 173 -19.05 15.41 16.92
C ASP A 173 -18.71 14.34 15.85
N LEU A 174 -17.62 14.54 15.11
CA LEU A 174 -17.19 13.63 14.04
C LEU A 174 -16.13 12.67 14.54
N ALA A 175 -16.28 11.37 14.18
CA ALA A 175 -15.32 10.33 14.46
C ALA A 175 -14.86 9.67 13.15
N PHE A 176 -13.55 9.38 13.04
CA PHE A 176 -12.93 8.80 11.86
C PHE A 176 -11.85 7.80 12.25
N THR A 177 -11.67 6.76 11.47
CA THR A 177 -10.55 5.83 11.59
C THR A 177 -9.32 6.29 10.79
N ARG A 178 -9.53 7.21 9.84
CA ARG A 178 -8.50 7.78 8.96
C ARG A 178 -8.85 9.21 8.60
N ALA A 179 -7.84 10.04 8.56
CA ALA A 179 -7.97 11.43 8.14
C ALA A 179 -6.71 11.94 7.46
N THR A 180 -6.83 12.98 6.66
CA THR A 180 -5.68 13.73 6.15
C THR A 180 -5.76 15.17 6.60
N LEU A 181 -4.64 15.66 7.15
CA LEU A 181 -4.53 17.03 7.66
C LEU A 181 -3.64 17.85 6.74
N CYS A 182 -4.10 19.04 6.38
CA CYS A 182 -3.31 19.94 5.55
C CYS A 182 -2.02 20.36 6.26
N ARG A 183 -0.94 20.42 5.50
CA ARG A 183 0.42 20.79 5.94
C ARG A 183 0.84 22.17 5.48
N CYS A 184 -0.06 22.93 4.85
CA CYS A 184 0.26 24.23 4.24
C CYS A 184 0.44 25.37 5.25
N GLY A 185 0.02 25.18 6.52
CA GLY A 185 0.11 26.21 7.57
C GLY A 185 -0.94 27.34 7.45
N ARG A 186 -2.01 27.13 6.67
CA ARG A 186 -3.11 28.08 6.50
C ARG A 186 -4.32 27.63 7.29
#